data_64327c90dc2c44e67be45c7ac211343b
#
_entry.id   64327c90dc2c44e67be45c7ac211343b
#
_cell.length_a   1.000
_cell.length_b   1.000
_cell.length_c   1.000
_cell.angle_alpha   90.00
_cell.angle_beta   90.00
_cell.angle_gamma   90.00
#
_symmetry.space_group_name_H-M   'P 1'
#
loop_
_entity.id
_entity.type
_entity.pdbx_description
1 polymer ?
#
loop_
_entity_poly.entity_id
_entity_poly.type
_entity_poly.pdbx_seq_one_letter_code
_entity_poly.pdbx_strand_id
1 'polypeptide(L)'
;RYGFILNKQQDQEKRGGTTVNDAFLDACRELGKEKGISPDVLFDAIEAALISAYRRNFGAAQNVRVILDRGTGALQVLAQKTVVAEVTDARSEITLEEARKLDARYELEDVVETEITPKDFGRIAAQTAKQVILQRVREAERSIIYNEFSEYENEIMQGIVERQDSRYIYVN
;
A
#
# COMPACT_ATOMS: atom_id res chain seq x y z
N ARG A 1 -0.20 14.31 -19.82
CA ARG A 1 -0.56 14.46 -18.39
C ARG A 1 0.50 13.91 -17.40
N TYR A 2 1.53 13.21 -17.87
CA TYR A 2 2.60 12.63 -17.01
C TYR A 2 3.88 13.48 -16.93
N GLY A 3 3.95 14.63 -17.61
CA GLY A 3 5.17 15.44 -17.73
C GLY A 3 5.55 16.30 -16.52
N PHE A 4 4.68 16.47 -15.53
CA PHE A 4 4.95 17.36 -14.40
C PHE A 4 5.58 16.68 -13.17
N ILE A 5 5.54 15.35 -13.13
CA ILE A 5 6.15 14.55 -12.04
C ILE A 5 7.67 14.51 -12.17
N LEU A 6 8.22 14.61 -13.39
CA LEU A 6 9.64 14.45 -13.66
C LEU A 6 10.52 15.66 -13.27
N ASN A 7 9.94 16.85 -13.13
CA ASN A 7 10.74 18.04 -12.82
C ASN A 7 10.90 18.33 -11.31
N LYS A 8 10.16 17.59 -10.44
CA LYS A 8 10.32 17.66 -8.98
C LYS A 8 11.33 16.65 -8.43
N GLN A 9 11.82 15.71 -9.22
CA GLN A 9 12.77 14.69 -8.76
C GLN A 9 14.18 15.25 -8.46
N GLN A 10 14.55 16.37 -9.03
CA GLN A 10 15.89 16.97 -8.77
C GLN A 10 15.98 17.82 -7.49
N ASP A 11 14.84 18.19 -6.89
CA ASP A 11 14.80 18.98 -5.64
C ASP A 11 14.64 18.11 -4.36
N GLN A 12 14.50 16.82 -4.51
CA GLN A 12 14.21 15.89 -3.40
C GLN A 12 15.44 15.37 -2.65
N GLU A 13 16.65 15.58 -3.14
CA GLU A 13 17.88 15.14 -2.43
C GLU A 13 18.14 15.89 -1.10
N LYS A 14 17.33 16.89 -0.75
CA LYS A 14 17.49 17.70 0.48
C LYS A 14 16.35 17.62 1.49
N ARG A 15 15.30 16.84 1.26
CA ARG A 15 14.22 16.68 2.24
C ARG A 15 14.23 15.25 2.72
N GLY A 16 14.57 15.07 4.01
CA GLY A 16 14.59 13.78 4.71
C GLY A 16 13.24 13.06 4.62
N GLY A 17 12.93 12.49 3.46
CA GLY A 17 11.76 11.66 3.22
C GLY A 17 11.90 10.37 4.02
N THR A 18 10.81 9.90 4.56
CA THR A 18 10.71 8.60 5.20
C THR A 18 10.91 7.53 4.14
N THR A 19 12.08 6.90 4.10
CA THR A 19 12.38 5.80 3.19
C THR A 19 12.13 4.46 3.87
N VAL A 20 11.47 3.56 3.16
CA VAL A 20 11.50 2.15 3.50
C VAL A 20 12.82 1.59 2.99
N ASN A 21 13.56 0.87 3.84
CA ASN A 21 14.93 0.41 3.58
C ASN A 21 15.03 -0.38 2.27
N ASP A 22 16.13 -0.19 1.50
CA ASP A 22 16.43 -0.95 0.27
C ASP A 22 16.35 -2.46 0.48
N ALA A 23 16.81 -2.95 1.64
CA ALA A 23 16.70 -4.35 2.02
C ALA A 23 15.24 -4.85 2.05
N PHE A 24 14.27 -3.98 2.32
CA PHE A 24 12.85 -4.31 2.28
C PHE A 24 12.35 -4.48 0.84
N LEU A 25 12.75 -3.60 -0.06
CA LEU A 25 12.39 -3.70 -1.47
C LEU A 25 12.96 -4.97 -2.11
N ASP A 26 14.20 -5.30 -1.78
CA ASP A 26 14.85 -6.52 -2.26
C ASP A 26 14.17 -7.77 -1.70
N ALA A 27 13.83 -7.78 -0.41
CA ALA A 27 13.06 -8.86 0.19
C ALA A 27 11.67 -9.04 -0.47
N CYS A 28 10.98 -7.93 -0.82
CA CYS A 28 9.71 -8.01 -1.56
C CYS A 28 9.88 -8.63 -2.94
N ARG A 29 10.95 -8.27 -3.65
CA ARG A 29 11.25 -8.81 -4.98
C ARG A 29 11.64 -10.29 -4.93
N GLU A 30 12.41 -10.67 -3.93
CA GLU A 30 12.89 -12.03 -3.73
C GLU A 30 11.74 -12.98 -3.34
N LEU A 31 10.92 -12.57 -2.38
CA LEU A 31 9.70 -13.30 -2.00
C LEU A 31 8.71 -13.41 -3.16
N GLY A 32 8.58 -12.36 -3.98
CA GLY A 32 7.76 -12.40 -5.18
C GLY A 32 8.22 -13.50 -6.13
N LYS A 33 9.54 -13.64 -6.35
CA LYS A 33 10.11 -14.67 -7.21
C LYS A 33 9.95 -16.07 -6.63
N GLU A 34 10.25 -16.25 -5.35
CA GLU A 34 10.20 -17.56 -4.68
C GLU A 34 8.79 -18.12 -4.56
N LYS A 35 7.82 -17.27 -4.28
CA LYS A 35 6.42 -17.68 -4.02
C LYS A 35 5.48 -17.45 -5.21
N GLY A 36 6.00 -16.99 -6.35
CA GLY A 36 5.21 -16.73 -7.55
C GLY A 36 4.22 -15.56 -7.39
N ILE A 37 4.46 -14.64 -6.45
CA ILE A 37 3.61 -13.47 -6.21
C ILE A 37 4.16 -12.34 -7.08
N SER A 38 3.28 -11.71 -7.90
CA SER A 38 3.69 -10.52 -8.65
C SER A 38 4.13 -9.40 -7.69
N PRO A 39 5.33 -8.83 -7.85
CA PRO A 39 5.77 -7.70 -7.03
C PRO A 39 4.77 -6.53 -7.05
N ASP A 40 4.12 -6.27 -8.19
CA ASP A 40 3.13 -5.20 -8.32
C ASP A 40 1.93 -5.40 -7.40
N VAL A 41 1.39 -6.63 -7.35
CA VAL A 41 0.28 -6.99 -6.45
C VAL A 41 0.69 -6.82 -4.97
N LEU A 42 1.96 -7.10 -4.65
CA LEU A 42 2.47 -6.93 -3.31
C LEU A 42 2.56 -5.45 -2.94
N PHE A 43 3.10 -4.61 -3.82
CA PHE A 43 3.19 -3.16 -3.60
C PHE A 43 1.80 -2.52 -3.50
N ASP A 44 0.87 -2.87 -4.37
CA ASP A 44 -0.50 -2.35 -4.32
C ASP A 44 -1.20 -2.73 -3.00
N ALA A 45 -0.99 -3.95 -2.51
CA ALA A 45 -1.51 -4.40 -1.21
C ALA A 45 -0.88 -3.62 -0.04
N ILE A 46 0.40 -3.31 -0.11
CA ILE A 46 1.10 -2.50 0.90
C ILE A 46 0.55 -1.07 0.88
N GLU A 47 0.41 -0.43 -0.27
CA GLU A 47 -0.15 0.92 -0.39
C GLU A 47 -1.57 1.00 0.19
N ALA A 48 -2.44 0.04 -0.13
CA ALA A 48 -3.80 -0.03 0.42
C ALA A 48 -3.81 -0.18 1.95
N ALA A 49 -2.91 -1.02 2.49
CA ALA A 49 -2.77 -1.19 3.93
C ALA A 49 -2.22 0.06 4.61
N LEU A 50 -1.30 0.78 3.94
CA LEU A 50 -0.73 2.04 4.45
C LEU A 50 -1.79 3.15 4.51
N ILE A 51 -2.69 3.24 3.53
CA ILE A 51 -3.84 4.15 3.58
C ILE A 51 -4.71 3.85 4.80
N SER A 52 -5.00 2.56 5.04
CA SER A 52 -5.78 2.13 6.20
C SER A 52 -5.08 2.42 7.53
N ALA A 53 -3.77 2.20 7.59
CA ALA A 53 -2.95 2.52 8.75
C ALA A 53 -2.88 4.03 9.01
N TYR A 54 -2.75 4.84 7.96
CA TYR A 54 -2.79 6.30 8.07
C TYR A 54 -4.11 6.77 8.67
N ARG A 55 -5.24 6.33 8.10
CA ARG A 55 -6.58 6.70 8.60
C ARG A 55 -6.79 6.34 10.07
N ARG A 56 -6.29 5.19 10.49
CA ARG A 56 -6.40 4.73 11.89
C ARG A 56 -5.58 5.57 12.87
N ASN A 57 -4.39 6.03 12.47
CA ASN A 57 -3.48 6.74 13.38
C ASN A 57 -3.63 8.26 13.33
N PHE A 58 -4.05 8.82 12.19
CA PHE A 58 -4.11 10.27 11.96
C PHE A 58 -5.53 10.80 11.69
N GLY A 59 -6.51 9.92 11.64
CA GLY A 59 -7.92 10.26 11.46
C GLY A 59 -8.47 9.98 10.06
N ALA A 60 -9.75 9.57 10.03
CA ALA A 60 -10.42 9.10 8.81
C ALA A 60 -10.93 10.19 7.88
N ALA A 61 -10.87 11.47 8.30
CA ALA A 61 -11.58 12.56 7.64
C ALA A 61 -10.90 13.12 6.38
N GLN A 62 -9.70 12.66 6.05
CA GLN A 62 -8.99 13.11 4.84
C GLN A 62 -8.93 12.00 3.80
N ASN A 63 -9.24 12.35 2.55
CA ASN A 63 -8.90 11.51 1.43
C ASN A 63 -7.39 11.57 1.24
N VAL A 64 -6.73 10.42 1.45
CA VAL A 64 -5.30 10.32 1.31
C VAL A 64 -4.94 9.26 0.28
N ARG A 65 -3.91 9.55 -0.48
CA ARG A 65 -3.22 8.62 -1.36
C ARG A 65 -1.82 8.38 -0.79
N VAL A 66 -1.43 7.13 -0.73
CA VAL A 66 -0.08 6.75 -0.34
C VAL A 66 0.64 6.25 -1.58
N ILE A 67 1.82 6.76 -1.82
CA ILE A 67 2.68 6.35 -2.92
C ILE A 67 3.95 5.75 -2.32
N LEU A 68 4.24 4.53 -2.70
CA LEU A 68 5.50 3.85 -2.39
C LEU A 68 6.32 3.76 -3.67
N ASP A 69 7.42 4.50 -3.76
CA ASP A 69 8.33 4.41 -4.88
C ASP A 69 9.00 3.03 -4.91
N ARG A 70 8.79 2.30 -6.00
CA ARG A 70 9.26 0.91 -6.17
C ARG A 70 10.76 0.79 -6.41
N GLY A 71 11.42 1.90 -6.72
CA GLY A 71 12.86 1.95 -6.95
C GLY A 71 13.65 2.38 -5.72
N THR A 72 13.20 3.44 -5.07
CA THR A 72 13.90 4.10 -3.96
C THR A 72 13.34 3.75 -2.58
N GLY A 73 12.14 3.14 -2.52
CA GLY A 73 11.44 2.92 -1.26
C GLY A 73 10.93 4.21 -0.60
N ALA A 74 10.96 5.32 -1.31
CA ALA A 74 10.44 6.57 -0.79
C ALA A 74 8.92 6.48 -0.60
N LEU A 75 8.47 6.90 0.58
CA LEU A 75 7.07 6.89 0.96
C LEU A 75 6.55 8.32 1.00
N GLN A 76 5.48 8.57 0.28
CA GLN A 76 4.78 9.85 0.26
C GLN A 76 3.31 9.64 0.60
N VAL A 77 2.79 10.50 1.47
CA VAL A 77 1.36 10.60 1.78
C VAL A 77 0.84 11.90 1.23
N LEU A 78 -0.11 11.81 0.32
CA LEU A 78 -0.74 12.95 -0.34
C LEU A 78 -2.17 13.09 0.18
N ALA A 79 -2.51 14.26 0.72
CA ALA A 79 -3.89 14.64 0.97
C ALA A 79 -4.52 15.03 -0.36
N GLN A 80 -5.68 14.48 -0.65
CA GLN A 80 -6.49 14.81 -1.82
C GLN A 80 -7.64 15.72 -1.38
N LYS A 81 -7.69 16.92 -1.95
CA LYS A 81 -8.76 17.89 -1.74
C LYS A 81 -9.42 18.21 -3.05
N THR A 82 -10.75 18.20 -3.08
CA THR A 82 -11.54 18.59 -4.24
C THR A 82 -11.68 20.10 -4.29
N VAL A 83 -11.47 20.69 -5.45
CA VAL A 83 -11.67 22.13 -5.68
C VAL A 83 -13.17 22.42 -5.79
N VAL A 84 -13.67 23.24 -4.88
CA VAL A 84 -15.09 23.62 -4.81
C VAL A 84 -15.24 25.14 -4.83
N ALA A 85 -16.47 25.62 -5.15
CA ALA A 85 -16.78 27.04 -5.10
C ALA A 85 -16.89 27.54 -3.64
N GLU A 86 -17.55 26.73 -2.78
CA GLU A 86 -17.70 27.00 -1.35
C GLU A 86 -17.27 25.75 -0.57
N VAL A 87 -16.36 25.92 0.39
CA VAL A 87 -15.85 24.84 1.22
C VAL A 87 -16.85 24.51 2.32
N THR A 88 -17.32 23.27 2.34
CA THR A 88 -18.15 22.71 3.42
C THR A 88 -17.32 21.91 4.41
N ASP A 89 -16.32 21.18 3.95
CA ASP A 89 -15.35 20.46 4.78
C ASP A 89 -13.91 20.82 4.37
N ALA A 90 -13.25 21.65 5.19
CA ALA A 90 -11.87 22.09 4.97
C ALA A 90 -10.84 20.95 4.93
N ARG A 91 -11.22 19.72 5.31
CA ARG A 91 -10.33 18.54 5.28
C ARG A 91 -10.29 17.86 3.93
N SER A 92 -11.41 17.87 3.20
CA SER A 92 -11.59 17.22 1.90
C SER A 92 -11.74 18.18 0.75
N GLU A 93 -11.92 19.48 1.02
CA GLU A 93 -12.24 20.50 0.03
C GLU A 93 -11.26 21.67 0.12
N ILE A 94 -11.10 22.39 -0.97
CA ILE A 94 -10.27 23.60 -1.10
C ILE A 94 -10.97 24.57 -2.06
N THR A 95 -10.87 25.88 -1.79
CA THR A 95 -11.44 26.88 -2.70
C THR A 95 -10.66 26.96 -4.01
N LEU A 96 -11.34 27.36 -5.09
CA LEU A 96 -10.69 27.58 -6.38
C LEU A 96 -9.59 28.64 -6.30
N GLU A 97 -9.76 29.67 -5.46
CA GLU A 97 -8.77 30.72 -5.26
C GLU A 97 -7.48 30.18 -4.61
N GLU A 98 -7.61 29.31 -3.62
CA GLU A 98 -6.47 28.66 -2.95
C GLU A 98 -5.79 27.65 -3.86
N ALA A 99 -6.58 26.85 -4.60
CA ALA A 99 -6.05 25.91 -5.57
C ALA A 99 -5.24 26.62 -6.67
N ARG A 100 -5.71 27.74 -7.17
CA ARG A 100 -5.02 28.54 -8.20
C ARG A 100 -3.74 29.23 -7.70
N LYS A 101 -3.58 29.41 -6.40
CA LYS A 101 -2.29 29.86 -5.83
C LYS A 101 -1.22 28.76 -5.91
N LEU A 102 -1.62 27.49 -5.95
CA LEU A 102 -0.72 26.35 -6.11
C LEU A 102 -0.40 26.11 -7.59
N ASP A 103 -1.42 26.11 -8.44
CA ASP A 103 -1.29 26.05 -9.90
C ASP A 103 -2.48 26.74 -10.55
N ALA A 104 -2.21 27.74 -11.40
CA ALA A 104 -3.23 28.55 -12.09
C ALA A 104 -4.17 27.75 -13.02
N ARG A 105 -3.83 26.47 -13.30
CA ARG A 105 -4.59 25.59 -14.19
C ARG A 105 -5.73 24.85 -13.51
N TYR A 106 -5.83 24.90 -12.17
CA TYR A 106 -6.90 24.21 -11.47
C TYR A 106 -8.26 24.82 -11.79
N GLU A 107 -9.21 23.93 -12.01
CA GLU A 107 -10.62 24.22 -12.26
C GLU A 107 -11.50 23.62 -11.14
N LEU A 108 -12.79 23.94 -11.15
CA LEU A 108 -13.75 23.33 -10.23
C LEU A 108 -13.80 21.82 -10.48
N GLU A 109 -13.98 21.05 -9.41
CA GLU A 109 -13.98 19.58 -9.39
C GLU A 109 -12.62 18.91 -9.62
N ASP A 110 -11.57 19.68 -9.85
CA ASP A 110 -10.20 19.12 -9.86
C ASP A 110 -9.78 18.61 -8.46
N VAL A 111 -8.85 17.69 -8.44
CA VAL A 111 -8.27 17.17 -7.19
C VAL A 111 -6.87 17.76 -7.02
N VAL A 112 -6.69 18.49 -5.93
CA VAL A 112 -5.41 19.01 -5.50
C VAL A 112 -4.75 18.01 -4.57
N GLU A 113 -3.51 17.60 -4.89
CA GLU A 113 -2.70 16.72 -4.06
C GLU A 113 -1.63 17.54 -3.33
N THR A 114 -1.64 17.46 -2.00
CA THR A 114 -0.66 18.14 -1.15
C THR A 114 0.06 17.10 -0.30
N GLU A 115 1.39 17.16 -0.27
CA GLU A 115 2.19 16.25 0.56
C GLU A 115 2.03 16.58 2.05
N ILE A 116 1.61 15.57 2.81
CA ILE A 116 1.37 15.66 4.26
C ILE A 116 2.08 14.56 5.04
N THR A 117 3.13 13.95 4.47
CA THR A 117 3.83 12.81 5.08
C THR A 117 4.29 13.11 6.51
N PRO A 118 3.71 12.47 7.56
CA PRO A 118 4.15 12.70 8.93
C PRO A 118 5.53 12.07 9.17
N LYS A 119 6.37 12.72 9.98
CA LYS A 119 7.73 12.22 10.29
C LYS A 119 7.76 10.83 10.90
N ASP A 120 6.76 10.49 11.72
CA ASP A 120 6.69 9.18 12.39
C ASP A 120 6.01 8.10 11.56
N PHE A 121 5.48 8.44 10.39
CA PHE A 121 4.74 7.50 9.56
C PHE A 121 5.61 6.36 9.01
N GLY A 122 6.90 6.57 8.83
CA GLY A 122 7.80 5.53 8.36
C GLY A 122 7.90 4.31 9.25
N ARG A 123 7.85 4.49 10.57
CA ARG A 123 7.83 3.36 11.51
C ARG A 123 6.53 2.56 11.37
N ILE A 124 5.41 3.25 11.26
CA ILE A 124 4.08 2.65 11.06
C ILE A 124 4.05 1.91 9.71
N ALA A 125 4.60 2.55 8.68
CA ALA A 125 4.67 1.99 7.34
C ALA A 125 5.49 0.70 7.30
N ALA A 126 6.68 0.68 7.91
CA ALA A 126 7.54 -0.49 7.96
C ALA A 126 6.86 -1.69 8.68
N GLN A 127 6.19 -1.43 9.79
CA GLN A 127 5.43 -2.47 10.51
C GLN A 127 4.24 -2.99 9.70
N THR A 128 3.48 -2.08 9.08
CA THR A 128 2.32 -2.44 8.24
C THR A 128 2.75 -3.25 7.04
N ALA A 129 3.79 -2.80 6.34
CA ALA A 129 4.32 -3.50 5.18
C ALA A 129 4.81 -4.91 5.54
N LYS A 130 5.53 -5.07 6.66
CA LYS A 130 5.93 -6.39 7.16
C LYS A 130 4.73 -7.31 7.38
N GLN A 131 3.66 -6.82 8.01
CA GLN A 131 2.45 -7.61 8.25
C GLN A 131 1.77 -8.04 6.94
N VAL A 132 1.66 -7.13 5.96
CA VAL A 132 1.07 -7.42 4.65
C VAL A 132 1.86 -8.49 3.92
N ILE A 133 3.19 -8.37 3.91
CA ILE A 133 4.06 -9.38 3.27
C ILE A 133 3.84 -10.76 3.90
N LEU A 134 3.90 -10.85 5.23
CA LEU A 134 3.69 -12.11 5.93
C LEU A 134 2.31 -12.70 5.65
N GLN A 135 1.29 -11.87 5.53
CA GLN A 135 -0.05 -12.30 5.17
C GLN A 135 -0.09 -12.85 3.74
N ARG A 136 0.48 -12.12 2.77
CA ARG A 136 0.50 -12.54 1.36
C ARG A 136 1.30 -13.83 1.14
N VAL A 137 2.41 -14.00 1.85
CA VAL A 137 3.18 -15.25 1.83
C VAL A 137 2.34 -16.41 2.32
N ARG A 138 1.66 -16.28 3.46
CA ARG A 138 0.77 -17.32 3.99
C ARG A 138 -0.40 -17.65 3.04
N GLU A 139 -0.98 -16.63 2.41
CA GLU A 139 -2.05 -16.82 1.42
C GLU A 139 -1.54 -17.57 0.19
N ALA A 140 -0.34 -17.24 -0.30
CA ALA A 140 0.29 -17.94 -1.42
C ALA A 140 0.61 -19.40 -1.08
N GLU A 141 1.22 -19.65 0.09
CA GLU A 141 1.50 -21.00 0.57
C GLU A 141 0.22 -21.84 0.69
N ARG A 142 -0.83 -21.26 1.26
CA ARG A 142 -2.14 -21.91 1.35
C ARG A 142 -2.74 -22.23 -0.02
N SER A 143 -2.59 -21.31 -0.98
CA SER A 143 -3.09 -21.54 -2.35
C SER A 143 -2.33 -22.64 -3.06
N ILE A 144 -0.99 -22.73 -2.86
CA ILE A 144 -0.18 -23.81 -3.43
C ILE A 144 -0.66 -25.16 -2.89
N ILE A 145 -0.78 -25.27 -1.57
CA ILE A 145 -1.27 -26.50 -0.93
C ILE A 145 -2.68 -26.84 -1.43
N TYR A 146 -3.57 -25.86 -1.46
CA TYR A 146 -4.93 -26.06 -1.96
C TYR A 146 -4.95 -26.58 -3.40
N ASN A 147 -4.18 -25.98 -4.30
CA ASN A 147 -4.13 -26.39 -5.70
C ASN A 147 -3.52 -27.78 -5.86
N GLU A 148 -2.49 -28.12 -5.07
CA GLU A 148 -1.86 -29.44 -5.07
C GLU A 148 -2.85 -30.53 -4.67
N PHE A 149 -3.66 -30.29 -3.64
CA PHE A 149 -4.58 -31.30 -3.12
C PHE A 149 -6.00 -31.23 -3.71
N SER A 150 -6.35 -30.15 -4.41
CA SER A 150 -7.69 -30.03 -5.02
C SER A 150 -7.95 -31.06 -6.12
N GLU A 151 -6.90 -31.55 -6.79
CA GLU A 151 -7.01 -32.59 -7.82
C GLU A 151 -7.36 -33.96 -7.22
N TYR A 152 -7.08 -34.16 -5.93
CA TYR A 152 -7.35 -35.40 -5.21
C TYR A 152 -8.70 -35.37 -4.45
N GLU A 153 -9.51 -34.36 -4.70
CA GLU A 153 -10.83 -34.26 -4.08
C GLU A 153 -11.70 -35.46 -4.50
N ASN A 154 -12.26 -36.20 -3.53
CA ASN A 154 -13.00 -37.46 -3.67
C ASN A 154 -12.13 -38.68 -4.03
N GLU A 155 -10.82 -38.59 -3.97
CA GLU A 155 -9.94 -39.76 -4.08
C GLU A 155 -9.53 -40.30 -2.70
N ILE A 156 -9.19 -41.60 -2.66
CA ILE A 156 -8.68 -42.22 -1.44
C ILE A 156 -7.18 -41.99 -1.35
N MET A 157 -6.78 -41.24 -0.32
CA MET A 157 -5.39 -40.99 -0.04
C MET A 157 -4.91 -41.64 1.23
N GLN A 158 -3.62 -42.03 1.27
CA GLN A 158 -2.95 -42.49 2.47
C GLN A 158 -2.12 -41.35 3.07
N GLY A 159 -2.18 -41.16 4.37
CA GLY A 159 -1.41 -40.14 5.07
C GLY A 159 -1.30 -40.45 6.56
N ILE A 160 -0.44 -39.70 7.23
CA ILE A 160 -0.22 -39.81 8.67
C ILE A 160 -1.04 -38.73 9.37
N VAL A 161 -1.93 -39.13 10.30
CA VAL A 161 -2.70 -38.17 11.10
C VAL A 161 -1.75 -37.44 12.04
N GLU A 162 -1.59 -36.14 11.84
CA GLU A 162 -0.75 -35.26 12.66
C GLU A 162 -1.53 -34.71 13.85
N ARG A 163 -2.76 -34.26 13.59
CA ARG A 163 -3.63 -33.65 14.59
C ARG A 163 -5.10 -33.83 14.22
N GLN A 164 -5.94 -33.96 15.24
CA GLN A 164 -7.39 -33.97 15.08
C GLN A 164 -8.01 -32.90 15.99
N ASP A 165 -8.96 -32.15 15.46
CA ASP A 165 -9.84 -31.31 16.25
C ASP A 165 -11.33 -31.76 16.05
N SER A 166 -12.27 -31.01 16.62
CA SER A 166 -13.69 -31.38 16.58
C SER A 166 -14.32 -31.37 15.17
N ARG A 167 -13.68 -30.78 14.18
CA ARG A 167 -14.21 -30.59 12.82
C ARG A 167 -13.28 -31.11 11.72
N TYR A 168 -11.99 -31.19 11.96
CA TYR A 168 -10.99 -31.50 10.95
C TYR A 168 -9.97 -32.51 11.47
N ILE A 169 -9.47 -33.31 10.56
CA ILE A 169 -8.32 -34.20 10.75
C ILE A 169 -7.22 -33.64 9.85
N TYR A 170 -6.09 -33.34 10.45
CA TYR A 170 -4.90 -32.88 9.75
C TYR A 170 -4.01 -34.07 9.43
N VAL A 171 -3.73 -34.25 8.14
CA VAL A 171 -2.97 -35.38 7.61
C VAL A 171 -1.75 -34.82 6.90
N ASN A 172 -0.61 -35.48 7.07
CA ASN A 172 0.67 -35.16 6.43
C ASN A 172 1.06 -36.28 5.48
#